data_3e207f63093e2677104295805574bbbd
#
_entry.id   3e207f63093e2677104295805574bbbd
#
_cell.length_a   1.000
_cell.length_b   1.000
_cell.length_c   1.000
_cell.angle_alpha   90.00
_cell.angle_beta   90.00
_cell.angle_gamma   90.00
#
_symmetry.space_group_name_H-M   'P 1'
#
loop_
_entity.id
_entity.type
_entity.pdbx_description
1 polymer ?
#
loop_
_entity_poly.entity_id
_entity_poly.type
_entity_poly.pdbx_seq_one_letter_code
_entity_poly.pdbx_strand_id
1 'polypeptide(L)'
;HPRVRRQRQMCIRDSIYVADGKPVAVMVRGDREVNEVKLKNYLDCQELALAEAAVVQQVTHAAVGFAGPIGIGCDLLMDREVEEMCNFVVGANETDYHYKNVQIGRDFKPTAVLDVRTIVEGDACPHCGKPVHTAQGVEVGHIFKLGTKYSEALNATVLDENGKAIPVIMGCYGIGVSRCLAAIIEQYGDENGLVWPVRVAPYHVVVVPANHKDEAQMKLAEQLYEQLLAQGIEAVLDDRTERAGVKFKDAELMGFPVRITAGRKAVDGVVEYV
;
A
#
# COMPACT_ATOMS: atom_id res chain seq x y z
N HIS A 1 -14.34 21.64 -20.09
CA HIS A 1 -14.26 21.86 -21.55
C HIS A 1 -13.83 20.56 -22.23
N PRO A 2 -14.65 19.93 -23.11
CA PRO A 2 -14.32 18.60 -23.71
C PRO A 2 -13.06 18.67 -24.61
N ARG A 3 -12.70 19.81 -25.14
CA ARG A 3 -11.50 19.99 -25.97
C ARG A 3 -10.18 19.84 -25.19
N VAL A 4 -10.15 20.27 -23.93
CA VAL A 4 -8.95 20.20 -23.08
C VAL A 4 -8.62 18.76 -22.66
N ARG A 5 -9.63 17.90 -22.46
CA ARG A 5 -9.40 16.48 -22.13
C ARG A 5 -8.87 15.68 -23.33
N ARG A 6 -9.35 15.94 -24.57
CA ARG A 6 -8.82 15.27 -25.78
C ARG A 6 -7.39 15.73 -26.11
N GLN A 7 -7.07 17.00 -25.90
CA GLN A 7 -5.70 17.48 -26.09
C GLN A 7 -4.71 16.89 -25.07
N ARG A 8 -5.12 16.66 -23.81
CA ARG A 8 -4.26 16.03 -22.80
C ARG A 8 -3.92 14.56 -23.12
N GLN A 9 -4.75 13.84 -23.84
CA GLN A 9 -4.48 12.45 -24.25
C GLN A 9 -3.47 12.33 -25.39
N MET A 10 -3.26 13.40 -26.16
CA MET A 10 -2.30 13.45 -27.28
C MET A 10 -1.03 14.26 -26.95
N CYS A 11 -0.94 14.83 -25.75
CA CYS A 11 0.25 15.55 -25.31
C CYS A 11 1.21 14.56 -24.65
N ILE A 12 2.48 14.77 -24.89
CA ILE A 12 3.57 14.16 -24.15
C ILE A 12 3.93 15.08 -23.00
N ARG A 13 4.26 14.50 -21.87
CA ARG A 13 4.79 15.21 -20.71
C ARG A 13 6.29 14.93 -20.65
N ASP A 14 7.08 15.96 -20.94
CA ASP A 14 8.51 15.89 -20.77
C ASP A 14 8.87 16.41 -19.38
N SER A 15 9.49 15.55 -18.59
CA SER A 15 9.99 15.90 -17.25
C SER A 15 11.51 15.84 -17.28
N ILE A 16 12.15 16.87 -16.76
CA ILE A 16 13.61 16.89 -16.65
C ILE A 16 13.99 16.58 -15.21
N TYR A 17 14.85 15.60 -15.07
CA TYR A 17 15.43 15.15 -13.81
C TYR A 17 16.93 15.48 -13.78
N VAL A 18 17.48 15.51 -12.58
CA VAL A 18 18.93 15.59 -12.36
C VAL A 18 19.33 14.31 -11.64
N ALA A 19 20.15 13.49 -12.29
CA ALA A 19 20.68 12.25 -11.76
C ALA A 19 22.18 12.43 -11.49
N ASP A 20 22.61 12.39 -10.24
CA ASP A 20 24.01 12.62 -9.81
C ASP A 20 24.62 13.87 -10.48
N GLY A 21 23.86 14.96 -10.51
CA GLY A 21 24.28 16.24 -11.09
C GLY A 21 24.14 16.37 -12.61
N LYS A 22 23.69 15.31 -13.33
CA LYS A 22 23.51 15.34 -14.79
C LYS A 22 22.01 15.44 -15.15
N PRO A 23 21.64 16.37 -16.03
CA PRO A 23 20.25 16.47 -16.48
C PRO A 23 19.90 15.32 -17.42
N VAL A 24 18.69 14.79 -17.26
CA VAL A 24 18.08 13.75 -18.11
C VAL A 24 16.62 14.08 -18.35
N ALA A 25 16.19 14.05 -19.59
CA ALA A 25 14.78 14.22 -19.97
C ALA A 25 14.07 12.88 -20.01
N VAL A 26 12.86 12.83 -19.46
CA VAL A 26 12.01 11.63 -19.46
C VAL A 26 10.68 11.96 -20.09
N MET A 27 10.33 11.20 -21.11
CA MET A 27 9.14 11.40 -21.93
C MET A 27 8.11 10.34 -21.63
N VAL A 28 6.95 10.75 -21.16
CA VAL A 28 5.78 9.89 -20.90
C VAL A 28 4.54 10.49 -21.54
N ARG A 29 3.49 9.70 -21.74
CA ARG A 29 2.20 10.22 -22.20
C ARG A 29 1.63 11.22 -21.18
N GLY A 30 0.98 12.27 -21.65
CA GLY A 30 0.59 13.42 -20.84
C GLY A 30 -0.38 13.15 -19.67
N ASP A 31 -1.03 11.98 -19.66
CA ASP A 31 -1.88 11.49 -18.56
C ASP A 31 -1.17 10.50 -17.64
N ARG A 32 0.14 10.32 -17.83
CA ARG A 32 0.99 9.41 -17.04
C ARG A 32 1.99 10.20 -16.20
N GLU A 33 2.51 9.52 -15.20
CA GLU A 33 3.58 10.05 -14.34
C GLU A 33 4.79 9.13 -14.39
N VAL A 34 5.96 9.75 -14.27
CA VAL A 34 7.22 9.02 -14.19
C VAL A 34 7.31 8.32 -12.84
N ASN A 35 7.72 7.06 -12.84
CA ASN A 35 8.09 6.32 -11.64
C ASN A 35 9.58 6.55 -11.35
N GLU A 36 9.87 7.41 -10.39
CA GLU A 36 11.24 7.81 -10.04
C GLU A 36 12.10 6.62 -9.57
N VAL A 37 11.49 5.60 -8.96
CA VAL A 37 12.21 4.39 -8.53
C VAL A 37 12.68 3.59 -9.74
N LYS A 38 11.83 3.40 -10.76
CA LYS A 38 12.22 2.74 -12.00
C LYS A 38 13.32 3.52 -12.72
N LEU A 39 13.16 4.86 -12.78
CA LEU A 39 14.12 5.74 -13.41
C LEU A 39 15.49 5.69 -12.69
N LYS A 40 15.47 5.80 -11.35
CA LYS A 40 16.69 5.71 -10.52
C LYS A 40 17.42 4.39 -10.69
N ASN A 41 16.68 3.28 -10.71
CA ASN A 41 17.25 1.93 -10.91
C ASN A 41 17.84 1.78 -12.31
N TYR A 42 17.22 2.36 -13.33
CA TYR A 42 17.77 2.31 -14.70
C TYR A 42 19.05 3.11 -14.84
N LEU A 43 19.08 4.32 -14.26
CA LEU A 43 20.24 5.22 -14.30
C LEU A 43 21.38 4.78 -13.37
N ASP A 44 21.10 3.84 -12.46
CA ASP A 44 22.05 3.38 -11.41
C ASP A 44 22.66 4.56 -10.64
N CYS A 45 21.84 5.59 -10.35
CA CYS A 45 22.26 6.82 -9.68
C CYS A 45 21.97 6.81 -8.18
N GLN A 46 22.76 7.56 -7.42
CA GLN A 46 22.57 7.72 -5.97
C GLN A 46 21.51 8.77 -5.65
N GLU A 47 21.54 9.86 -6.38
CA GLU A 47 20.59 10.96 -6.21
C GLU A 47 19.80 11.20 -7.49
N LEU A 48 18.48 11.32 -7.35
CA LEU A 48 17.55 11.66 -8.42
C LEU A 48 16.57 12.70 -7.90
N ALA A 49 16.47 13.82 -8.57
CA ALA A 49 15.52 14.87 -8.24
C ALA A 49 14.94 15.51 -9.49
N LEU A 50 13.72 16.05 -9.40
CA LEU A 50 13.14 16.85 -10.45
C LEU A 50 13.99 18.11 -10.63
N ALA A 51 14.29 18.47 -11.89
CA ALA A 51 15.15 19.60 -12.19
C ALA A 51 14.51 20.94 -11.78
N GLU A 52 15.30 21.81 -11.20
CA GLU A 52 14.90 23.20 -10.94
C GLU A 52 14.75 23.97 -12.25
N ALA A 53 13.96 25.06 -12.22
CA ALA A 53 13.66 25.88 -13.39
C ALA A 53 14.91 26.35 -14.15
N ALA A 54 16.00 26.65 -13.44
CA ALA A 54 17.27 27.07 -14.03
C ALA A 54 17.90 25.98 -14.90
N VAL A 55 17.86 24.73 -14.44
CA VAL A 55 18.38 23.56 -15.19
C VAL A 55 17.49 23.28 -16.40
N VAL A 56 16.16 23.35 -16.23
CA VAL A 56 15.20 23.20 -17.34
C VAL A 56 15.51 24.23 -18.42
N GLN A 57 15.68 25.50 -18.07
CA GLN A 57 15.99 26.56 -19.00
C GLN A 57 17.36 26.36 -19.68
N GLN A 58 18.33 25.85 -18.98
CA GLN A 58 19.66 25.56 -19.53
C GLN A 58 19.63 24.49 -20.65
N VAL A 59 18.83 23.41 -20.47
CA VAL A 59 18.79 22.29 -21.42
C VAL A 59 17.73 22.44 -22.49
N THR A 60 16.70 23.27 -22.28
CA THR A 60 15.58 23.44 -23.22
C THR A 60 15.50 24.84 -23.82
N HIS A 61 16.15 25.85 -23.21
CA HIS A 61 16.02 27.26 -23.54
C HIS A 61 14.62 27.87 -23.32
N ALA A 62 13.71 27.11 -22.65
CA ALA A 62 12.34 27.48 -22.39
C ALA A 62 11.97 27.41 -20.91
N ALA A 63 10.88 28.08 -20.54
CA ALA A 63 10.30 27.95 -19.21
C ALA A 63 9.78 26.54 -18.93
N VAL A 64 9.64 26.19 -17.66
CA VAL A 64 9.04 24.91 -17.22
C VAL A 64 7.63 24.76 -17.83
N GLY A 65 7.36 23.60 -18.41
CA GLY A 65 6.09 23.29 -19.07
C GLY A 65 6.14 23.35 -20.61
N PHE A 66 7.24 23.87 -21.19
CA PHE A 66 7.41 23.96 -22.63
C PHE A 66 8.60 23.12 -23.14
N ALA A 67 9.18 22.28 -22.27
CA ALA A 67 10.20 21.32 -22.64
C ALA A 67 9.68 20.34 -23.68
N GLY A 68 10.52 19.97 -24.64
CA GLY A 68 10.21 19.01 -25.68
C GLY A 68 11.43 18.26 -26.17
N PRO A 69 11.23 17.14 -26.90
CA PRO A 69 12.33 16.24 -27.28
C PRO A 69 13.19 16.77 -28.43
N ILE A 70 12.70 17.75 -29.20
CA ILE A 70 13.38 18.22 -30.42
C ILE A 70 14.44 19.25 -30.04
N GLY A 71 15.71 18.89 -30.27
CA GLY A 71 16.84 19.79 -29.98
C GLY A 71 17.16 19.91 -28.48
N ILE A 72 16.72 18.99 -27.64
CA ILE A 72 17.01 19.01 -26.21
C ILE A 72 18.51 18.74 -25.94
N GLY A 73 19.08 19.47 -24.99
CA GLY A 73 20.52 19.45 -24.66
C GLY A 73 20.97 18.39 -23.66
N CYS A 74 20.19 17.31 -23.48
CA CYS A 74 20.50 16.21 -22.56
C CYS A 74 19.99 14.88 -23.11
N ASP A 75 20.32 13.79 -22.43
CA ASP A 75 19.79 12.44 -22.75
C ASP A 75 18.28 12.43 -22.65
N LEU A 76 17.63 11.79 -23.63
CA LEU A 76 16.19 11.65 -23.72
C LEU A 76 15.80 10.20 -23.54
N LEU A 77 15.20 9.87 -22.40
CA LEU A 77 14.60 8.58 -22.10
C LEU A 77 13.10 8.63 -22.42
N MET A 78 12.58 7.58 -23.01
CA MET A 78 11.19 7.53 -23.46
C MET A 78 10.49 6.28 -22.94
N ASP A 79 9.27 6.44 -22.44
CA ASP A 79 8.43 5.29 -22.05
C ASP A 79 7.98 4.50 -23.29
N ARG A 80 7.89 3.17 -23.15
CA ARG A 80 7.45 2.26 -24.23
C ARG A 80 6.07 2.59 -24.79
N GLU A 81 5.16 3.11 -23.94
CA GLU A 81 3.83 3.51 -24.38
C GLU A 81 3.88 4.62 -25.43
N VAL A 82 4.88 5.49 -25.38
CA VAL A 82 5.07 6.58 -26.34
C VAL A 82 5.56 6.06 -27.69
N GLU A 83 6.30 4.95 -27.73
CA GLU A 83 6.81 4.36 -28.97
C GLU A 83 5.70 3.97 -29.95
N GLU A 84 4.55 3.57 -29.42
CA GLU A 84 3.38 3.20 -30.23
C GLU A 84 2.53 4.41 -30.66
N MET A 85 2.86 5.61 -30.18
CA MET A 85 2.09 6.81 -30.50
C MET A 85 2.56 7.47 -31.80
N CYS A 86 1.64 8.14 -32.48
CA CYS A 86 1.93 8.94 -33.67
C CYS A 86 1.18 10.26 -33.63
N ASN A 87 1.71 11.25 -34.33
CA ASN A 87 1.10 12.58 -34.47
C ASN A 87 0.78 13.27 -33.14
N PHE A 88 1.65 13.14 -32.16
CA PHE A 88 1.46 13.70 -30.83
C PHE A 88 1.92 15.15 -30.73
N VAL A 89 1.61 15.79 -29.60
CA VAL A 89 1.97 17.17 -29.28
C VAL A 89 3.05 17.15 -28.21
N VAL A 90 4.11 17.95 -28.39
CA VAL A 90 5.23 18.13 -27.44
C VAL A 90 5.52 19.59 -27.22
N GLY A 91 6.24 19.94 -26.16
CA GLY A 91 6.82 21.28 -25.99
C GLY A 91 7.76 21.60 -27.16
N ALA A 92 7.87 22.86 -27.48
CA ALA A 92 8.71 23.32 -28.59
C ALA A 92 10.09 23.83 -28.15
N ASN A 93 10.44 23.69 -26.86
CA ASN A 93 11.61 24.33 -26.26
C ASN A 93 11.61 25.87 -26.47
N GLU A 94 10.43 26.41 -26.56
CA GLU A 94 10.15 27.84 -26.66
C GLU A 94 8.90 28.14 -25.82
N THR A 95 8.96 29.19 -25.00
CA THR A 95 7.85 29.55 -24.09
C THR A 95 6.58 29.85 -24.88
N ASP A 96 5.45 29.27 -24.45
CA ASP A 96 4.12 29.36 -25.06
C ASP A 96 3.94 28.60 -26.39
N TYR A 97 4.96 27.87 -26.86
CA TYR A 97 4.88 27.10 -28.12
C TYR A 97 4.93 25.60 -27.91
N HIS A 98 4.21 24.91 -28.81
CA HIS A 98 4.19 23.44 -28.89
C HIS A 98 4.24 22.98 -30.33
N TYR A 99 4.96 21.92 -30.60
CA TYR A 99 4.91 21.21 -31.89
C TYR A 99 3.73 20.22 -31.89
N LYS A 100 3.03 20.14 -33.01
CA LYS A 100 1.98 19.14 -33.29
C LYS A 100 2.40 18.22 -34.42
N ASN A 101 1.77 17.04 -34.50
CA ASN A 101 2.07 16.02 -35.48
C ASN A 101 3.52 15.51 -35.43
N VAL A 102 4.07 15.46 -34.22
CA VAL A 102 5.44 14.98 -34.00
C VAL A 102 5.47 13.45 -34.08
N GLN A 103 6.57 12.93 -34.64
CA GLN A 103 6.80 11.51 -34.81
C GLN A 103 8.25 11.13 -34.43
N ILE A 104 8.37 9.99 -33.76
CA ILE A 104 9.68 9.40 -33.44
C ILE A 104 10.37 8.98 -34.74
N GLY A 105 11.66 9.14 -34.80
CA GLY A 105 12.50 8.79 -35.95
C GLY A 105 12.49 9.83 -37.07
N ARG A 106 11.44 10.64 -37.21
CA ARG A 106 11.38 11.75 -38.15
C ARG A 106 11.88 13.05 -37.51
N ASP A 107 11.35 13.40 -36.34
CA ASP A 107 11.56 14.71 -35.70
C ASP A 107 12.59 14.65 -34.58
N PHE A 108 12.69 13.53 -33.89
CA PHE A 108 13.67 13.28 -32.86
C PHE A 108 13.94 11.77 -32.71
N LYS A 109 14.99 11.43 -31.94
CA LYS A 109 15.33 10.07 -31.59
C LYS A 109 15.65 9.98 -30.10
N PRO A 110 14.99 9.10 -29.32
CA PRO A 110 15.32 8.92 -27.91
C PRO A 110 16.68 8.24 -27.74
N THR A 111 17.35 8.52 -26.64
CA THR A 111 18.59 7.82 -26.22
C THR A 111 18.27 6.37 -25.84
N ALA A 112 17.15 6.14 -25.15
CA ALA A 112 16.67 4.80 -24.81
C ALA A 112 15.14 4.77 -24.66
N VAL A 113 14.55 3.58 -24.88
CA VAL A 113 13.14 3.27 -24.67
C VAL A 113 13.01 2.32 -23.49
N LEU A 114 12.22 2.69 -22.48
CA LEU A 114 12.16 2.06 -21.17
C LEU A 114 10.72 1.88 -20.70
N ASP A 115 10.53 1.08 -19.63
CA ASP A 115 9.32 1.09 -18.81
C ASP A 115 9.57 2.01 -17.60
N VAL A 116 9.18 3.28 -17.69
CA VAL A 116 9.43 4.28 -16.64
C VAL A 116 8.16 4.93 -16.09
N ARG A 117 7.01 4.61 -16.63
CA ARG A 117 5.75 5.19 -16.13
C ARG A 117 5.24 4.47 -14.88
N THR A 118 4.46 5.19 -14.10
CA THR A 118 3.67 4.63 -13.01
C THR A 118 2.44 3.91 -13.57
N ILE A 119 2.16 2.71 -13.08
CA ILE A 119 0.95 1.95 -13.43
C ILE A 119 -0.28 2.64 -12.83
N VAL A 120 -1.38 2.62 -13.57
CA VAL A 120 -2.68 3.17 -13.13
C VAL A 120 -3.80 2.16 -13.27
N GLU A 121 -4.92 2.43 -12.61
CA GLU A 121 -6.15 1.64 -12.72
C GLU A 121 -6.55 1.42 -14.19
N GLY A 122 -6.84 0.18 -14.56
CA GLY A 122 -7.25 -0.20 -15.90
C GLY A 122 -6.11 -0.44 -16.89
N ASP A 123 -4.85 -0.27 -16.51
CA ASP A 123 -3.72 -0.65 -17.36
C ASP A 123 -3.74 -2.15 -17.66
N ALA A 124 -3.27 -2.54 -18.83
CA ALA A 124 -3.18 -3.95 -19.20
C ALA A 124 -2.05 -4.66 -18.46
N CYS A 125 -2.35 -5.80 -17.86
CA CYS A 125 -1.33 -6.66 -17.26
C CYS A 125 -0.36 -7.17 -18.35
N PRO A 126 0.96 -7.03 -18.19
CA PRO A 126 1.93 -7.44 -19.21
C PRO A 126 1.98 -8.96 -19.47
N HIS A 127 1.44 -9.78 -18.53
CA HIS A 127 1.43 -11.23 -18.66
C HIS A 127 0.15 -11.79 -19.28
N CYS A 128 -1.01 -11.21 -18.95
CA CYS A 128 -2.30 -11.78 -19.38
C CYS A 128 -3.21 -10.80 -20.13
N GLY A 129 -2.82 -9.53 -20.29
CA GLY A 129 -3.58 -8.50 -20.99
C GLY A 129 -4.86 -8.02 -20.29
N LYS A 130 -5.24 -8.61 -19.14
CA LYS A 130 -6.42 -8.16 -18.39
C LYS A 130 -6.14 -6.83 -17.70
N PRO A 131 -7.16 -5.99 -17.49
CA PRO A 131 -6.99 -4.74 -16.76
C PRO A 131 -6.54 -5.03 -15.32
N VAL A 132 -5.60 -4.22 -14.81
CA VAL A 132 -5.20 -4.24 -13.42
C VAL A 132 -6.14 -3.36 -12.60
N HIS A 133 -6.36 -3.75 -11.35
CA HIS A 133 -7.14 -2.99 -10.38
C HIS A 133 -6.24 -2.56 -9.23
N THR A 134 -6.45 -1.34 -8.77
CA THR A 134 -5.75 -0.81 -7.60
C THR A 134 -6.62 -0.96 -6.36
N ALA A 135 -6.01 -1.35 -5.25
CA ALA A 135 -6.68 -1.41 -3.95
C ALA A 135 -5.71 -0.90 -2.88
N GLN A 136 -6.27 -0.23 -1.89
CA GLN A 136 -5.50 0.10 -0.69
C GLN A 136 -5.49 -1.12 0.23
N GLY A 137 -4.35 -1.40 0.82
CA GLY A 137 -4.16 -2.51 1.74
C GLY A 137 -3.22 -2.15 2.87
N VAL A 138 -3.37 -2.84 4.00
CA VAL A 138 -2.46 -2.73 5.13
C VAL A 138 -1.36 -3.78 4.96
N GLU A 139 -0.11 -3.34 4.88
CA GLU A 139 1.03 -4.25 4.85
C GLU A 139 1.24 -4.87 6.24
N VAL A 140 0.83 -6.11 6.42
CA VAL A 140 0.95 -6.83 7.70
C VAL A 140 2.25 -7.63 7.83
N GLY A 141 2.92 -7.90 6.74
CA GLY A 141 4.20 -8.59 6.71
C GLY A 141 4.99 -8.29 5.45
N HIS A 142 6.31 -8.43 5.52
CA HIS A 142 7.22 -8.16 4.42
C HIS A 142 8.36 -9.17 4.37
N ILE A 143 8.70 -9.58 3.16
CA ILE A 143 9.85 -10.45 2.86
C ILE A 143 10.90 -9.63 2.11
N PHE A 144 12.06 -9.46 2.71
CA PHE A 144 13.18 -8.77 2.11
C PHE A 144 14.21 -9.77 1.57
N LYS A 145 14.48 -9.70 0.28
CA LYS A 145 15.60 -10.40 -0.36
C LYS A 145 16.83 -9.49 -0.30
N LEU A 146 17.62 -9.62 0.77
CA LEU A 146 18.74 -8.72 1.03
C LEU A 146 19.99 -9.08 0.17
N GLY A 147 20.05 -10.31 -0.36
CA GLY A 147 21.20 -10.78 -1.12
C GLY A 147 22.49 -10.70 -0.29
N THR A 148 23.54 -10.17 -0.86
CA THR A 148 24.86 -10.02 -0.20
C THR A 148 25.15 -8.62 0.31
N LYS A 149 24.19 -7.69 0.21
CA LYS A 149 24.36 -6.26 0.54
C LYS A 149 24.99 -6.01 1.91
N TYR A 150 24.53 -6.73 2.92
CA TYR A 150 25.05 -6.58 4.28
C TYR A 150 26.17 -7.54 4.59
N SER A 151 26.13 -8.76 4.07
CA SER A 151 27.16 -9.76 4.31
C SER A 151 28.51 -9.37 3.71
N GLU A 152 28.55 -8.74 2.55
CA GLU A 152 29.76 -8.17 1.96
C GLU A 152 30.34 -7.06 2.82
N ALA A 153 29.50 -6.08 3.23
CA ALA A 153 29.92 -4.96 4.08
C ALA A 153 30.43 -5.40 5.45
N LEU A 154 29.87 -6.49 6.01
CA LEU A 154 30.25 -7.06 7.31
C LEU A 154 31.34 -8.14 7.19
N ASN A 155 31.79 -8.47 5.97
CA ASN A 155 32.71 -9.57 5.68
C ASN A 155 32.22 -10.91 6.27
N ALA A 156 30.88 -11.13 6.25
CA ALA A 156 30.24 -12.35 6.71
C ALA A 156 30.27 -13.40 5.59
N THR A 157 31.23 -14.32 5.66
CA THR A 157 31.47 -15.32 4.61
C THR A 157 31.33 -16.75 5.12
N VAL A 158 31.01 -17.67 4.22
CA VAL A 158 31.06 -19.12 4.40
C VAL A 158 31.93 -19.74 3.33
N LEU A 159 32.42 -20.94 3.56
CA LEU A 159 33.15 -21.67 2.54
C LEU A 159 32.14 -22.44 1.65
N ASP A 160 32.29 -22.34 0.34
CA ASP A 160 31.57 -23.17 -0.61
C ASP A 160 32.13 -24.61 -0.64
N GLU A 161 31.55 -25.48 -1.48
CA GLU A 161 31.94 -26.89 -1.65
C GLU A 161 33.39 -27.05 -2.11
N ASN A 162 33.99 -26.01 -2.69
CA ASN A 162 35.38 -25.98 -3.16
C ASN A 162 36.32 -25.31 -2.16
N GLY A 163 35.84 -24.95 -0.97
CA GLY A 163 36.60 -24.25 0.07
C GLY A 163 36.86 -22.77 -0.23
N LYS A 164 36.12 -22.15 -1.15
CA LYS A 164 36.21 -20.73 -1.46
C LYS A 164 35.28 -19.94 -0.55
N ALA A 165 35.80 -18.86 0.04
CA ALA A 165 34.98 -17.94 0.82
C ALA A 165 34.01 -17.18 -0.09
N ILE A 166 32.71 -17.27 0.22
CA ILE A 166 31.62 -16.56 -0.44
C ILE A 166 30.78 -15.82 0.58
N PRO A 167 30.26 -14.62 0.24
CA PRO A 167 29.34 -13.89 1.13
C PRO A 167 28.06 -14.67 1.38
N VAL A 168 27.53 -14.60 2.60
CA VAL A 168 26.24 -15.22 2.95
C VAL A 168 25.10 -14.51 2.23
N ILE A 169 24.22 -15.26 1.58
CA ILE A 169 22.96 -14.72 1.04
C ILE A 169 21.98 -14.55 2.18
N MET A 170 21.47 -13.34 2.33
CA MET A 170 20.62 -12.95 3.44
C MET A 170 19.16 -12.70 2.99
N GLY A 171 18.22 -13.02 3.88
CA GLY A 171 16.82 -12.62 3.80
C GLY A 171 16.35 -12.09 5.16
N CYS A 172 15.30 -11.29 5.14
CA CYS A 172 14.64 -10.82 6.36
C CYS A 172 13.12 -11.00 6.20
N TYR A 173 12.49 -11.53 7.23
CA TYR A 173 11.07 -11.90 7.22
C TYR A 173 10.41 -11.25 8.44
N GLY A 174 9.54 -10.28 8.21
CA GLY A 174 8.88 -9.52 9.26
C GLY A 174 7.36 -9.68 9.23
N ILE A 175 6.75 -9.76 10.42
CA ILE A 175 5.30 -9.63 10.61
C ILE A 175 5.07 -8.56 11.66
N GLY A 176 4.24 -7.57 11.32
CA GLY A 176 3.80 -6.52 12.24
C GLY A 176 2.65 -7.00 13.12
N VAL A 177 2.95 -7.66 14.24
CA VAL A 177 1.90 -8.26 15.11
C VAL A 177 0.89 -7.20 15.55
N SER A 178 1.33 -6.05 16.04
CA SER A 178 0.44 -4.95 16.44
C SER A 178 -0.35 -4.38 15.24
N ARG A 179 0.26 -4.36 14.07
CA ARG A 179 -0.41 -3.93 12.83
C ARG A 179 -1.48 -4.93 12.38
N CYS A 180 -1.23 -6.24 12.54
CA CYS A 180 -2.24 -7.27 12.30
C CYS A 180 -3.47 -7.05 13.20
N LEU A 181 -3.24 -6.75 14.48
CA LEU A 181 -4.31 -6.45 15.42
C LEU A 181 -5.14 -5.24 14.96
N ALA A 182 -4.49 -4.13 14.61
CA ALA A 182 -5.16 -2.95 14.10
C ALA A 182 -5.94 -3.22 12.79
N ALA A 183 -5.37 -4.01 11.89
CA ALA A 183 -6.04 -4.38 10.64
C ALA A 183 -7.29 -5.25 10.88
N ILE A 184 -7.24 -6.16 11.87
CA ILE A 184 -8.40 -6.96 12.26
C ILE A 184 -9.50 -6.07 12.83
N ILE A 185 -9.16 -5.12 13.71
CA ILE A 185 -10.11 -4.16 14.27
C ILE A 185 -10.78 -3.35 13.16
N GLU A 186 -10.01 -2.88 12.18
CA GLU A 186 -10.55 -2.10 11.05
C GLU A 186 -11.48 -2.93 10.15
N GLN A 187 -11.19 -4.21 9.95
CA GLN A 187 -12.00 -5.10 9.10
C GLN A 187 -13.27 -5.62 9.77
N TYR A 188 -13.27 -5.79 11.08
CA TYR A 188 -14.36 -6.42 11.85
C TYR A 188 -15.05 -5.45 12.81
N GLY A 189 -14.68 -4.18 12.79
CA GLY A 189 -15.38 -3.12 13.50
C GLY A 189 -16.62 -2.63 12.75
N ASP A 190 -17.66 -2.26 13.49
CA ASP A 190 -18.85 -1.61 12.98
C ASP A 190 -19.17 -0.34 13.78
N GLU A 191 -20.34 0.27 13.56
CA GLU A 191 -20.79 1.46 14.28
C GLU A 191 -21.06 1.23 15.78
N ASN A 192 -21.20 -0.03 16.22
CA ASN A 192 -21.47 -0.40 17.61
C ASN A 192 -20.20 -0.74 18.38
N GLY A 193 -19.16 -1.14 17.69
CA GLY A 193 -17.89 -1.52 18.28
C GLY A 193 -17.10 -2.51 17.45
N LEU A 194 -16.34 -3.35 18.13
CA LEU A 194 -15.50 -4.38 17.55
C LEU A 194 -16.16 -5.75 17.73
N VAL A 195 -16.05 -6.60 16.72
CA VAL A 195 -16.38 -8.02 16.83
C VAL A 195 -15.14 -8.83 16.48
N TRP A 196 -14.49 -9.42 17.49
CA TRP A 196 -13.33 -10.26 17.25
C TRP A 196 -13.71 -11.56 16.54
N PRO A 197 -13.00 -11.94 15.47
CA PRO A 197 -13.08 -13.33 15.00
C PRO A 197 -12.68 -14.29 16.12
N VAL A 198 -13.44 -15.35 16.33
CA VAL A 198 -13.23 -16.31 17.44
C VAL A 198 -11.77 -16.80 17.56
N ARG A 199 -11.08 -16.99 16.41
CA ARG A 199 -9.70 -17.48 16.36
C ARG A 199 -8.64 -16.52 16.95
N VAL A 200 -8.97 -15.26 17.08
CA VAL A 200 -8.04 -14.21 17.55
C VAL A 200 -8.60 -13.43 18.73
N ALA A 201 -9.81 -13.76 19.16
CA ALA A 201 -10.45 -13.16 20.32
C ALA A 201 -9.65 -13.52 21.58
N PRO A 202 -9.30 -12.53 22.46
CA PRO A 202 -8.66 -12.83 23.74
C PRO A 202 -9.52 -13.71 24.65
N TYR A 203 -10.83 -13.55 24.56
CA TYR A 203 -11.83 -14.40 25.20
C TYR A 203 -12.99 -14.60 24.22
N HIS A 204 -13.52 -15.81 24.19
CA HIS A 204 -14.59 -16.17 23.27
C HIS A 204 -15.97 -15.75 23.74
N VAL A 205 -16.19 -15.79 25.04
CA VAL A 205 -17.50 -15.58 25.67
C VAL A 205 -17.40 -14.63 26.85
N VAL A 206 -18.33 -13.68 26.94
CA VAL A 206 -18.61 -12.97 28.19
C VAL A 206 -19.94 -13.40 28.77
N VAL A 207 -19.94 -13.80 30.03
CA VAL A 207 -21.16 -14.13 30.80
C VAL A 207 -21.51 -12.94 31.66
N VAL A 208 -22.73 -12.41 31.48
CA VAL A 208 -23.18 -11.17 32.14
C VAL A 208 -24.44 -11.45 32.97
N PRO A 209 -24.38 -11.45 34.30
CA PRO A 209 -25.55 -11.33 35.14
C PRO A 209 -26.09 -9.89 35.03
N ALA A 210 -27.35 -9.77 34.59
CA ALA A 210 -27.97 -8.45 34.37
C ALA A 210 -28.15 -7.65 35.67
N ASN A 211 -28.35 -8.34 36.79
CA ASN A 211 -28.40 -7.78 38.12
C ASN A 211 -27.51 -8.54 39.08
N HIS A 212 -26.36 -7.98 39.42
CA HIS A 212 -25.41 -8.55 40.37
C HIS A 212 -26.01 -8.88 41.77
N LYS A 213 -27.06 -8.20 42.19
CA LYS A 213 -27.72 -8.41 43.50
C LYS A 213 -28.74 -9.55 43.48
N ASP A 214 -29.03 -10.10 42.32
CA ASP A 214 -29.99 -11.20 42.15
C ASP A 214 -29.20 -12.54 42.22
N GLU A 215 -29.42 -13.26 43.29
CA GLU A 215 -28.71 -14.51 43.55
C GLU A 215 -28.94 -15.59 42.47
N ALA A 216 -30.13 -15.66 41.88
CA ALA A 216 -30.44 -16.63 40.84
C ALA A 216 -29.64 -16.30 39.53
N GLN A 217 -29.54 -15.01 39.19
CA GLN A 217 -28.79 -14.60 38.03
C GLN A 217 -27.28 -14.80 38.22
N MET A 218 -26.76 -14.47 39.40
CA MET A 218 -25.36 -14.70 39.71
C MET A 218 -25.01 -16.19 39.69
N LYS A 219 -25.78 -17.02 40.39
CA LYS A 219 -25.56 -18.48 40.44
C LYS A 219 -25.60 -19.12 39.05
N LEU A 220 -26.56 -18.75 38.20
CA LEU A 220 -26.63 -19.28 36.84
C LEU A 220 -25.41 -18.79 36.01
N ALA A 221 -25.02 -17.54 36.15
CA ALA A 221 -23.86 -17.00 35.44
C ALA A 221 -22.56 -17.69 35.85
N GLU A 222 -22.32 -17.89 37.14
CA GLU A 222 -21.18 -18.66 37.67
C GLU A 222 -21.14 -20.09 37.16
N GLN A 223 -22.28 -20.80 37.22
CA GLN A 223 -22.39 -22.16 36.70
C GLN A 223 -22.05 -22.26 35.20
N LEU A 224 -22.55 -21.34 34.39
CA LEU A 224 -22.26 -21.29 32.97
C LEU A 224 -20.78 -20.97 32.70
N TYR A 225 -20.23 -20.04 33.45
CA TYR A 225 -18.80 -19.66 33.35
C TYR A 225 -17.92 -20.90 33.66
N GLU A 226 -18.16 -21.59 34.75
CA GLU A 226 -17.43 -22.83 35.09
C GLU A 226 -17.59 -23.94 34.05
N GLN A 227 -18.77 -24.12 33.50
CA GLN A 227 -19.03 -25.08 32.42
C GLN A 227 -18.28 -24.77 31.15
N LEU A 228 -18.21 -23.48 30.76
CA LEU A 228 -17.47 -23.03 29.60
C LEU A 228 -15.97 -23.30 29.78
N LEU A 229 -15.42 -22.95 30.94
CA LEU A 229 -14.02 -23.24 31.28
C LEU A 229 -13.71 -24.74 31.29
N ALA A 230 -14.61 -25.56 31.83
CA ALA A 230 -14.44 -27.01 31.84
C ALA A 230 -14.43 -27.64 30.43
N GLN A 231 -15.04 -26.97 29.45
CA GLN A 231 -15.00 -27.34 28.02
C GLN A 231 -13.80 -26.73 27.26
N GLY A 232 -12.92 -26.01 27.94
CA GLY A 232 -11.77 -25.34 27.32
C GLY A 232 -12.13 -24.08 26.54
N ILE A 233 -13.31 -23.49 26.77
CA ILE A 233 -13.73 -22.24 26.17
C ILE A 233 -13.26 -21.10 27.06
N GLU A 234 -12.48 -20.18 26.49
CA GLU A 234 -12.01 -18.98 27.20
C GLU A 234 -13.19 -18.01 27.41
N ALA A 235 -13.59 -17.85 28.64
CA ALA A 235 -14.72 -17.05 29.05
C ALA A 235 -14.34 -16.00 30.13
N VAL A 236 -15.12 -14.94 30.22
CA VAL A 236 -15.07 -13.94 31.28
C VAL A 236 -16.43 -13.84 31.95
N LEU A 237 -16.45 -13.79 33.28
CA LEU A 237 -17.66 -13.45 34.06
C LEU A 237 -17.60 -11.97 34.42
N ASP A 238 -18.59 -11.20 34.00
CA ASP A 238 -18.72 -9.78 34.42
C ASP A 238 -19.47 -9.68 35.73
N ASP A 239 -18.77 -9.86 36.84
CA ASP A 239 -19.28 -9.83 38.22
C ASP A 239 -19.35 -8.41 38.82
N ARG A 240 -19.05 -7.36 38.03
CA ARG A 240 -19.08 -5.98 38.48
C ARG A 240 -20.49 -5.57 38.95
N THR A 241 -20.53 -4.61 39.88
CA THR A 241 -21.78 -4.06 40.42
C THR A 241 -22.48 -3.06 39.48
N GLU A 242 -22.02 -2.93 38.26
CA GLU A 242 -22.52 -2.02 37.24
C GLU A 242 -23.91 -2.40 36.72
N ARG A 243 -24.61 -1.41 36.13
CA ARG A 243 -25.92 -1.62 35.49
C ARG A 243 -25.74 -2.49 34.23
N ALA A 244 -26.72 -3.32 33.92
CA ALA A 244 -26.71 -4.20 32.75
C ALA A 244 -26.35 -3.47 31.44
N GLY A 245 -26.91 -2.28 31.21
CA GLY A 245 -26.63 -1.49 30.01
C GLY A 245 -25.16 -1.05 29.89
N VAL A 246 -24.47 -0.78 30.99
CA VAL A 246 -23.03 -0.48 30.99
C VAL A 246 -22.24 -1.71 30.64
N LYS A 247 -22.53 -2.85 31.29
CA LYS A 247 -21.87 -4.14 30.98
C LYS A 247 -22.05 -4.56 29.54
N PHE A 248 -23.23 -4.34 28.95
CA PHE A 248 -23.50 -4.66 27.56
C PHE A 248 -22.69 -3.78 26.61
N LYS A 249 -22.65 -2.47 26.88
CA LYS A 249 -21.85 -1.55 26.06
C LYS A 249 -20.35 -1.83 26.16
N ASP A 250 -19.86 -2.16 27.33
CA ASP A 250 -18.46 -2.55 27.52
C ASP A 250 -18.14 -3.85 26.78
N ALA A 251 -19.04 -4.83 26.81
CA ALA A 251 -18.87 -6.08 26.08
C ALA A 251 -18.85 -5.87 24.56
N GLU A 252 -19.74 -5.02 24.02
CA GLU A 252 -19.76 -4.61 22.61
C GLU A 252 -18.46 -3.87 22.23
N LEU A 253 -18.03 -2.92 23.07
CA LEU A 253 -16.81 -2.15 22.82
C LEU A 253 -15.54 -3.01 22.88
N MET A 254 -15.48 -3.98 23.79
CA MET A 254 -14.38 -4.96 23.88
C MET A 254 -14.43 -6.01 22.79
N GLY A 255 -15.56 -6.18 22.11
CA GLY A 255 -15.72 -7.04 20.94
C GLY A 255 -15.79 -8.54 21.24
N PHE A 256 -16.37 -8.95 22.35
CA PHE A 256 -16.57 -10.37 22.63
C PHE A 256 -17.39 -11.02 21.50
N PRO A 257 -16.91 -12.15 20.91
CA PRO A 257 -17.66 -12.85 19.88
C PRO A 257 -19.05 -13.34 20.34
N VAL A 258 -19.17 -13.65 21.61
CA VAL A 258 -20.41 -14.17 22.21
C VAL A 258 -20.68 -13.52 23.55
N ARG A 259 -21.89 -13.04 23.74
CA ARG A 259 -22.39 -12.61 25.06
C ARG A 259 -23.53 -13.50 25.51
N ILE A 260 -23.40 -14.09 26.72
CA ILE A 260 -24.47 -14.85 27.40
C ILE A 260 -24.95 -14.00 28.55
N THR A 261 -26.24 -13.67 28.57
CA THR A 261 -26.82 -12.85 29.62
C THR A 261 -27.77 -13.68 30.51
N ALA A 262 -27.46 -13.76 31.80
CA ALA A 262 -28.37 -14.27 32.83
C ALA A 262 -29.31 -13.14 33.25
N GLY A 263 -30.55 -13.14 32.70
CA GLY A 263 -31.57 -12.13 32.91
C GLY A 263 -32.67 -12.56 33.85
N ARG A 264 -33.86 -11.99 33.72
CA ARG A 264 -35.04 -12.25 34.60
C ARG A 264 -35.49 -13.69 34.61
N LYS A 265 -35.21 -14.46 33.51
CA LYS A 265 -35.60 -15.89 33.42
C LYS A 265 -34.49 -16.85 33.91
N ALA A 266 -33.51 -16.33 34.63
CA ALA A 266 -32.43 -17.13 35.20
C ALA A 266 -32.98 -18.18 36.20
N VAL A 267 -34.10 -17.91 36.90
CA VAL A 267 -34.77 -18.84 37.76
C VAL A 267 -35.23 -20.13 37.00
N ASP A 268 -35.59 -19.92 35.74
CA ASP A 268 -36.03 -21.05 34.84
C ASP A 268 -34.85 -21.67 34.08
N GLY A 269 -33.61 -21.26 34.37
CA GLY A 269 -32.41 -21.70 33.66
C GLY A 269 -32.27 -21.16 32.24
N VAL A 270 -32.99 -20.10 31.90
CA VAL A 270 -32.99 -19.50 30.54
C VAL A 270 -32.07 -18.28 30.50
N VAL A 271 -31.24 -18.25 29.47
CA VAL A 271 -30.31 -17.15 29.18
C VAL A 271 -30.59 -16.52 27.83
N GLU A 272 -30.15 -15.28 27.65
CA GLU A 272 -30.10 -14.62 26.34
C GLU A 272 -28.70 -14.81 25.72
N TYR A 273 -28.69 -15.12 24.45
CA TYR A 273 -27.47 -15.32 23.66
C TYR A 273 -27.43 -14.29 22.53
N VAL A 274 -26.30 -13.59 22.40
CA VAL A 274 -26.03 -12.60 21.35
C VAL A 274 -24.65 -12.83 20.79
#